data_a8323a1d440723f4bf3d08a318d445a4
#
_entry.id   a8323a1d440723f4bf3d08a318d445a4
#
_cell.length_a   1.000
_cell.length_b   1.000
_cell.length_c   1.000
_cell.angle_alpha   90.00
_cell.angle_beta   90.00
_cell.angle_gamma   90.00
#
_symmetry.space_group_name_H-M   'P 1'
#
loop_
_entity.id
_entity.type
_entity.pdbx_description
1 polymer ?
#
loop_
_entity_poly.entity_id
_entity_poly.type
_entity_poly.pdbx_seq_one_letter_code
_entity_poly.pdbx_strand_id
1 'polypeptide(L)'
;MHSDKQLYVIFEVNPQWLFELTGRASPGPCKFVSTTLKAIERRSDGLLLPELANKPITIAELQMQFDGDVYPRTVIEMAMVQSEYPGRQVEGFIIFASRNLDPRTDPWTKVVACYYLDELLEELAEHTPEHPLVAVFQPLMQTDRTILEREAGRYYTQITEGVADDRQRTRLHEVFVDWLLQRFSERGMKGIEQMLIGQLPDLRETQAGKELIAIGELKGREEGREEGREEGREQGELIGQVRVLSEILGLEQPEGQLLAEMSIETLSSRLAELREQLHSR
;
A
#
# COMPACT_ATOMS: atom_id res chain seq x y z
N MET A 1 -4.96 -5.22 3.39
CA MET A 1 -4.61 -5.28 1.95
C MET A 1 -3.83 -4.07 1.39
N HIS A 2 -3.80 -2.91 2.08
CA HIS A 2 -2.95 -1.79 1.63
C HIS A 2 -1.49 -1.92 2.07
N SER A 3 -1.23 -2.48 3.26
CA SER A 3 0.13 -2.60 3.82
C SER A 3 1.10 -3.41 2.96
N ASP A 4 0.63 -4.47 2.31
CA ASP A 4 1.49 -5.35 1.49
C ASP A 4 2.04 -4.61 0.26
N LYS A 5 1.22 -3.77 -0.38
CA LYS A 5 1.67 -2.94 -1.51
C LYS A 5 2.72 -1.91 -1.09
N GLN A 6 2.57 -1.34 0.09
CA GLN A 6 3.51 -0.35 0.63
C GLN A 6 4.85 -0.99 0.97
N LEU A 7 4.83 -2.18 1.59
CA LEU A 7 6.06 -2.96 1.82
C LEU A 7 6.79 -3.28 0.52
N TYR A 8 6.04 -3.68 -0.52
CA TYR A 8 6.62 -3.92 -1.83
C TYR A 8 7.38 -2.69 -2.36
N VAL A 9 6.79 -1.49 -2.26
CA VAL A 9 7.43 -0.24 -2.71
C VAL A 9 8.76 0.02 -2.00
N ILE A 10 8.83 -0.22 -0.69
CA ILE A 10 10.06 -0.02 0.08
C ILE A 10 11.21 -0.85 -0.48
N PHE A 11 10.99 -2.13 -0.73
CA PHE A 11 12.04 -3.03 -1.18
C PHE A 11 12.30 -2.96 -2.70
N GLU A 12 11.35 -2.44 -3.48
CA GLU A 12 11.60 -2.08 -4.87
C GLU A 12 12.53 -0.86 -4.98
N VAL A 13 12.43 0.08 -4.04
CA VAL A 13 13.33 1.24 -3.96
C VAL A 13 14.77 0.79 -3.74
N ASN A 14 15.00 -0.13 -2.82
CA ASN A 14 16.32 -0.68 -2.58
C ASN A 14 16.27 -2.16 -2.17
N PRO A 15 16.45 -3.11 -3.11
CA PRO A 15 16.42 -4.54 -2.83
C PRO A 15 17.47 -4.99 -1.80
N GLN A 16 18.58 -4.26 -1.64
CA GLN A 16 19.63 -4.62 -0.70
C GLN A 16 19.16 -4.53 0.76
N TRP A 17 18.19 -3.67 1.05
CA TRP A 17 17.62 -3.55 2.39
C TRP A 17 16.95 -4.83 2.90
N LEU A 18 16.45 -5.69 2.01
CA LEU A 18 15.97 -7.01 2.43
C LEU A 18 17.11 -7.88 2.98
N PHE A 19 18.29 -7.80 2.40
CA PHE A 19 19.46 -8.55 2.86
C PHE A 19 20.02 -7.95 4.15
N GLU A 20 20.08 -6.64 4.25
CA GLU A 20 20.48 -5.93 5.47
C GLU A 20 19.53 -6.26 6.63
N LEU A 21 18.23 -6.16 6.40
CA LEU A 21 17.20 -6.44 7.42
C LEU A 21 17.23 -7.90 7.88
N THR A 22 17.37 -8.85 6.95
CA THR A 22 17.32 -10.29 7.26
C THR A 22 18.66 -10.90 7.63
N GLY A 23 19.75 -10.14 7.59
CA GLY A 23 21.11 -10.64 7.80
C GLY A 23 21.58 -11.65 6.76
N ARG A 24 20.87 -11.78 5.62
CA ARG A 24 21.24 -12.69 4.54
C ARG A 24 22.34 -12.11 3.69
N ALA A 25 23.23 -12.98 3.18
CA ALA A 25 24.26 -12.56 2.26
C ALA A 25 23.64 -12.05 0.93
N SER A 26 23.97 -10.80 0.57
CA SER A 26 23.49 -10.26 -0.71
C SER A 26 24.04 -11.05 -1.89
N PRO A 27 23.20 -11.41 -2.89
CA PRO A 27 23.64 -12.05 -4.13
C PRO A 27 24.39 -11.10 -5.08
N GLY A 28 24.51 -9.82 -4.72
CA GLY A 28 25.01 -8.75 -5.59
C GLY A 28 23.86 -7.97 -6.23
N PRO A 29 24.12 -7.25 -7.33
CA PRO A 29 23.09 -6.48 -8.02
C PRO A 29 21.89 -7.34 -8.42
N CYS A 30 20.69 -6.96 -7.96
CA CYS A 30 19.43 -7.64 -8.22
C CYS A 30 18.29 -6.63 -8.31
N LYS A 31 17.16 -7.07 -8.92
CA LYS A 31 15.93 -6.27 -8.99
C LYS A 31 14.87 -6.92 -8.13
N PHE A 32 14.13 -6.11 -7.40
CA PHE A 32 12.91 -6.54 -6.73
C PHE A 32 11.73 -6.34 -7.67
N VAL A 33 11.13 -7.42 -8.14
CA VAL A 33 10.06 -7.38 -9.14
C VAL A 33 8.88 -8.24 -8.70
N SER A 34 7.67 -7.76 -8.95
CA SER A 34 6.46 -8.56 -8.83
C SER A 34 6.20 -9.26 -10.15
N THR A 35 5.97 -10.56 -10.13
CA THR A 35 5.64 -11.34 -11.33
C THR A 35 4.34 -12.12 -11.14
N THR A 36 3.61 -12.34 -12.24
CA THR A 36 2.41 -13.19 -12.24
C THR A 36 2.77 -14.56 -12.77
N LEU A 37 2.52 -15.60 -11.97
CA LEU A 37 2.78 -16.97 -12.36
C LEU A 37 1.55 -17.51 -13.11
N LYS A 38 1.69 -17.73 -14.42
CA LYS A 38 0.57 -18.00 -15.34
C LYS A 38 -0.20 -19.30 -15.07
N ALA A 39 0.43 -20.33 -14.50
CA ALA A 39 -0.19 -21.64 -14.33
C ALA A 39 -1.27 -21.69 -13.21
N ILE A 40 -1.25 -20.74 -12.26
CA ILE A 40 -2.18 -20.68 -11.14
C ILE A 40 -2.77 -19.26 -10.98
N GLU A 41 -2.47 -18.31 -11.90
CA GLU A 41 -2.84 -16.88 -11.81
C GLU A 41 -2.47 -16.25 -10.46
N ARG A 42 -1.36 -16.67 -9.87
CA ARG A 42 -0.87 -16.13 -8.59
C ARG A 42 0.19 -15.08 -8.83
N ARG A 43 0.17 -14.07 -8.00
CA ARG A 43 1.16 -13.01 -7.97
C ARG A 43 1.95 -13.16 -6.68
N SER A 44 3.26 -13.41 -6.79
CA SER A 44 4.17 -13.35 -5.64
C SER A 44 4.35 -11.89 -5.20
N ASP A 45 4.56 -11.66 -3.91
CA ASP A 45 4.82 -10.32 -3.39
C ASP A 45 6.15 -9.78 -3.90
N GLY A 46 7.19 -10.61 -3.96
CA GLY A 46 8.47 -10.21 -4.50
C GLY A 46 9.33 -11.36 -5.03
N LEU A 47 9.96 -11.12 -6.17
CA LEU A 47 10.94 -12.01 -6.78
C LEU A 47 12.25 -11.25 -6.97
N LEU A 48 13.29 -11.69 -6.28
CA LEU A 48 14.64 -11.17 -6.40
C LEU A 48 15.37 -11.97 -7.49
N LEU A 49 15.68 -11.30 -8.59
CA LEU A 49 16.36 -11.87 -9.76
C LEU A 49 17.80 -11.35 -9.83
N PRO A 50 18.79 -12.07 -9.30
CA PRO A 50 20.18 -11.67 -9.41
C PRO A 50 20.66 -11.68 -10.86
N GLU A 51 21.48 -10.69 -11.24
CA GLU A 51 22.11 -10.63 -12.55
C GLU A 51 23.10 -11.78 -12.76
N LEU A 52 23.77 -12.20 -11.69
CA LEU A 52 24.72 -13.32 -11.70
C LEU A 52 23.96 -14.66 -11.72
N ALA A 53 24.18 -15.44 -12.77
CA ALA A 53 23.49 -16.73 -12.99
C ALA A 53 23.78 -17.79 -11.91
N ASN A 54 24.90 -17.69 -11.20
CA ASN A 54 25.27 -18.60 -10.12
C ASN A 54 24.70 -18.23 -8.75
N LYS A 55 23.90 -17.19 -8.66
CA LYS A 55 23.20 -16.79 -7.44
C LYS A 55 21.76 -17.29 -7.44
N PRO A 56 21.20 -17.71 -6.30
CA PRO A 56 19.83 -18.19 -6.24
C PRO A 56 18.83 -17.09 -6.59
N ILE A 57 17.75 -17.48 -7.23
CA ILE A 57 16.55 -16.65 -7.33
C ILE A 57 15.84 -16.76 -5.99
N THR A 58 15.40 -15.63 -5.42
CA THR A 58 14.78 -15.63 -4.09
C THR A 58 13.35 -15.10 -4.17
N ILE A 59 12.41 -15.87 -3.63
CA ILE A 59 11.04 -15.43 -3.41
C ILE A 59 10.95 -14.82 -2.01
N ALA A 60 10.44 -13.59 -1.94
CA ALA A 60 10.18 -12.88 -0.69
C ALA A 60 8.67 -12.70 -0.53
N GLU A 61 8.08 -13.33 0.46
CA GLU A 61 6.67 -13.19 0.83
C GLU A 61 6.55 -12.28 2.06
N LEU A 62 5.63 -11.32 2.02
CA LEU A 62 5.46 -10.30 3.06
C LEU A 62 4.08 -10.48 3.72
N GLN A 63 4.06 -11.06 4.93
CA GLN A 63 2.85 -11.51 5.57
C GLN A 63 2.46 -10.63 6.76
N MET A 64 1.57 -9.65 6.53
CA MET A 64 1.11 -8.68 7.54
C MET A 64 -0.15 -9.11 8.28
N GLN A 65 -0.79 -10.22 7.87
CA GLN A 65 -1.99 -10.79 8.48
C GLN A 65 -1.81 -12.31 8.60
N PHE A 66 -2.57 -12.95 9.50
CA PHE A 66 -2.53 -14.39 9.62
C PHE A 66 -3.05 -15.09 8.35
N ASP A 67 -2.25 -16.00 7.81
CA ASP A 67 -2.61 -16.89 6.70
C ASP A 67 -2.04 -18.28 6.97
N GLY A 68 -2.93 -19.26 7.21
CA GLY A 68 -2.54 -20.65 7.47
C GLY A 68 -1.89 -21.35 6.28
N ASP A 69 -2.10 -20.85 5.06
CA ASP A 69 -1.64 -21.45 3.79
C ASP A 69 -0.38 -20.78 3.21
N VAL A 70 0.21 -19.80 3.91
CA VAL A 70 1.36 -19.05 3.41
C VAL A 70 2.55 -19.92 3.04
N TYR A 71 2.92 -20.89 3.87
CA TYR A 71 4.05 -21.79 3.60
C TYR A 71 3.85 -22.67 2.36
N PRO A 72 2.76 -23.48 2.25
CA PRO A 72 2.56 -24.29 1.04
C PRO A 72 2.41 -23.42 -0.21
N ARG A 73 1.85 -22.20 -0.11
CA ARG A 73 1.76 -21.26 -1.21
C ARG A 73 3.15 -20.82 -1.67
N THR A 74 4.01 -20.40 -0.77
CA THR A 74 5.40 -19.99 -1.08
C THR A 74 6.18 -21.13 -1.72
N VAL A 75 6.03 -22.37 -1.24
CA VAL A 75 6.69 -23.56 -1.82
C VAL A 75 6.22 -23.82 -3.26
N ILE A 76 4.92 -23.67 -3.53
CA ILE A 76 4.37 -23.79 -4.89
C ILE A 76 5.00 -22.74 -5.80
N GLU A 77 5.10 -21.50 -5.34
CA GLU A 77 5.72 -20.42 -6.09
C GLU A 77 7.21 -20.69 -6.36
N MET A 78 7.95 -21.20 -5.38
CA MET A 78 9.34 -21.64 -5.58
C MET A 78 9.45 -22.71 -6.68
N ALA A 79 8.56 -23.70 -6.66
CA ALA A 79 8.56 -24.77 -7.65
C ALA A 79 8.22 -24.24 -9.07
N MET A 80 7.30 -23.28 -9.17
CA MET A 80 6.95 -22.66 -10.45
C MET A 80 8.09 -21.82 -11.01
N VAL A 81 8.74 -21.00 -10.17
CA VAL A 81 9.93 -20.23 -10.55
C VAL A 81 11.08 -21.16 -10.95
N GLN A 82 11.28 -22.27 -10.23
CA GLN A 82 12.28 -23.27 -10.59
C GLN A 82 12.02 -23.86 -11.97
N SER A 83 10.77 -24.08 -12.35
CA SER A 83 10.38 -24.59 -13.67
C SER A 83 10.61 -23.54 -14.78
N GLU A 84 10.43 -22.27 -14.47
CA GLU A 84 10.62 -21.15 -15.40
C GLU A 84 12.11 -20.83 -15.62
N TYR A 85 12.93 -21.09 -14.60
CA TYR A 85 14.39 -20.88 -14.65
C TYR A 85 15.16 -22.20 -14.41
N PRO A 86 15.13 -23.14 -15.36
CA PRO A 86 15.79 -24.43 -15.20
C PRO A 86 17.32 -24.24 -15.03
N GLY A 87 17.87 -24.93 -14.05
CA GLY A 87 19.30 -24.85 -13.73
C GLY A 87 19.69 -23.69 -12.77
N ARG A 88 18.76 -22.82 -12.38
CA ARG A 88 18.97 -21.85 -11.32
C ARG A 88 18.49 -22.43 -9.97
N GLN A 89 19.23 -22.19 -8.90
CA GLN A 89 18.75 -22.48 -7.56
C GLN A 89 17.64 -21.47 -7.20
N VAL A 90 16.56 -21.93 -6.60
CA VAL A 90 15.46 -21.10 -6.07
C VAL A 90 15.35 -21.30 -4.57
N GLU A 91 15.23 -20.22 -3.85
CA GLU A 91 14.99 -20.21 -2.40
C GLU A 91 13.85 -19.27 -2.07
N GLY A 92 13.22 -19.44 -0.91
CA GLY A 92 12.15 -18.58 -0.45
C GLY A 92 12.28 -18.23 1.02
N PHE A 93 11.78 -17.06 1.38
CA PHE A 93 11.57 -16.68 2.77
C PHE A 93 10.27 -15.90 2.94
N ILE A 94 9.74 -15.95 4.17
CA ILE A 94 8.55 -15.21 4.57
C ILE A 94 8.96 -14.23 5.67
N ILE A 95 8.56 -12.96 5.53
CA ILE A 95 8.65 -11.96 6.58
C ILE A 95 7.25 -11.76 7.16
N PHE A 96 7.03 -12.22 8.38
CA PHE A 96 5.82 -11.94 9.13
C PHE A 96 5.93 -10.59 9.84
N ALA A 97 4.80 -9.87 10.02
CA ALA A 97 4.83 -8.65 10.82
C ALA A 97 5.29 -8.91 12.26
N SER A 98 4.93 -10.06 12.81
CA SER A 98 5.37 -10.51 14.15
C SER A 98 5.20 -12.03 14.29
N ARG A 99 5.85 -12.61 15.29
CA ARG A 99 5.90 -14.06 15.54
C ARG A 99 4.53 -14.74 15.73
N ASN A 100 3.55 -14.02 16.21
CA ASN A 100 2.19 -14.55 16.41
C ASN A 100 1.41 -14.78 15.11
N LEU A 101 1.88 -14.22 13.99
CA LEU A 101 1.28 -14.44 12.67
C LEU A 101 1.85 -15.65 11.93
N ASP A 102 2.92 -16.26 12.45
CA ASP A 102 3.55 -17.45 11.87
C ASP A 102 2.75 -18.71 12.23
N PRO A 103 2.10 -19.38 11.26
CA PRO A 103 1.36 -20.62 11.48
C PRO A 103 2.26 -21.84 11.77
N ARG A 104 3.58 -21.74 11.56
CA ARG A 104 4.58 -22.80 11.76
C ARG A 104 4.18 -24.15 11.14
N THR A 105 3.83 -24.13 9.86
CA THR A 105 3.29 -25.31 9.15
C THR A 105 4.40 -26.28 8.75
N ASP A 106 4.55 -27.37 9.49
CA ASP A 106 5.43 -28.48 9.10
C ASP A 106 4.89 -29.22 7.84
N PRO A 107 5.76 -29.71 6.96
CA PRO A 107 7.25 -29.71 7.02
C PRO A 107 7.88 -28.45 6.38
N TRP A 108 7.11 -27.47 5.98
CA TRP A 108 7.52 -26.35 5.12
C TRP A 108 8.46 -25.37 5.83
N THR A 109 8.38 -25.25 7.16
CA THR A 109 9.32 -24.51 7.99
C THR A 109 10.78 -24.94 7.85
N LYS A 110 11.03 -26.15 7.30
CA LYS A 110 12.38 -26.64 7.00
C LYS A 110 12.86 -26.23 5.60
N VAL A 111 11.95 -25.78 4.75
CA VAL A 111 12.22 -25.46 3.34
C VAL A 111 12.23 -23.95 3.12
N VAL A 112 11.33 -23.25 3.80
CA VAL A 112 11.16 -21.78 3.69
C VAL A 112 11.67 -21.14 4.96
N ALA A 113 12.62 -20.22 4.86
CA ALA A 113 13.08 -19.44 6.00
C ALA A 113 11.99 -18.45 6.45
N CYS A 114 11.89 -18.18 7.74
CA CYS A 114 10.97 -17.18 8.25
C CYS A 114 11.70 -16.13 9.08
N TYR A 115 11.21 -14.90 9.03
CA TYR A 115 11.70 -13.74 9.75
C TYR A 115 10.52 -12.98 10.35
N TYR A 116 10.77 -12.19 11.39
CA TYR A 116 9.76 -11.38 12.09
C TYR A 116 10.16 -9.92 12.00
N LEU A 117 9.36 -9.11 11.34
CA LEU A 117 9.67 -7.73 11.00
C LEU A 117 9.92 -6.88 12.25
N ASP A 118 9.10 -7.06 13.28
CA ASP A 118 9.27 -6.38 14.57
C ASP A 118 10.66 -6.64 15.19
N GLU A 119 11.07 -7.91 15.28
CA GLU A 119 12.36 -8.30 15.83
C GLU A 119 13.53 -7.78 14.96
N LEU A 120 13.42 -7.89 13.62
CA LEU A 120 14.45 -7.41 12.70
C LEU A 120 14.62 -5.89 12.76
N LEU A 121 13.53 -5.13 12.91
CA LEU A 121 13.59 -3.68 13.01
C LEU A 121 14.12 -3.20 14.36
N GLU A 122 13.82 -3.93 15.45
CA GLU A 122 14.43 -3.69 16.75
C GLU A 122 15.95 -3.89 16.68
N GLU A 123 16.41 -5.02 16.14
CA GLU A 123 17.84 -5.31 15.94
C GLU A 123 18.51 -4.27 15.04
N LEU A 124 17.88 -3.89 13.94
CA LEU A 124 18.39 -2.85 13.04
C LEU A 124 18.50 -1.49 13.75
N ALA A 125 17.49 -1.12 14.55
CA ALA A 125 17.48 0.13 15.30
C ALA A 125 18.56 0.17 16.40
N GLU A 126 18.89 -0.97 17.01
CA GLU A 126 19.97 -1.07 17.98
C GLU A 126 21.36 -0.84 17.33
N HIS A 127 21.58 -1.41 16.14
CA HIS A 127 22.86 -1.38 15.47
C HIS A 127 23.05 -0.16 14.55
N THR A 128 21.97 0.28 13.91
CA THR A 128 21.97 1.36 12.91
C THR A 128 20.70 2.23 13.05
N PRO A 129 20.57 3.00 14.13
CA PRO A 129 19.36 3.78 14.43
C PRO A 129 19.02 4.82 13.35
N GLU A 130 20.02 5.27 12.59
CA GLU A 130 19.84 6.25 11.50
C GLU A 130 19.47 5.58 10.15
N HIS A 131 19.29 4.26 10.10
CA HIS A 131 18.90 3.58 8.87
C HIS A 131 17.49 4.02 8.43
N PRO A 132 17.26 4.39 7.15
CA PRO A 132 15.95 4.89 6.70
C PRO A 132 14.80 3.91 6.90
N LEU A 133 15.04 2.60 6.86
CA LEU A 133 14.01 1.60 7.18
C LEU A 133 13.46 1.78 8.60
N VAL A 134 14.32 2.08 9.59
CA VAL A 134 13.89 2.30 10.97
C VAL A 134 12.85 3.42 11.03
N ALA A 135 13.10 4.51 10.30
CA ALA A 135 12.18 5.64 10.25
C ALA A 135 10.90 5.34 9.47
N VAL A 136 11.02 4.72 8.28
CA VAL A 136 9.87 4.39 7.41
C VAL A 136 8.85 3.50 8.14
N PHE A 137 9.31 2.54 8.94
CA PHE A 137 8.43 1.59 9.63
C PHE A 137 7.86 2.10 10.97
N GLN A 138 8.28 3.26 11.47
CA GLN A 138 7.79 3.79 12.76
C GLN A 138 6.27 3.90 12.86
N PRO A 139 5.50 4.30 11.82
CA PRO A 139 4.05 4.34 11.92
C PRO A 139 3.39 2.98 12.22
N LEU A 140 4.04 1.88 11.84
CA LEU A 140 3.58 0.50 12.12
C LEU A 140 4.10 -0.02 13.47
N MET A 141 5.34 0.33 13.85
CA MET A 141 6.03 -0.22 15.02
C MET A 141 5.73 0.55 16.30
N GLN A 142 5.64 1.88 16.24
CA GLN A 142 5.39 2.70 17.42
C GLN A 142 3.94 2.58 17.89
N THR A 143 3.75 1.93 19.03
CA THR A 143 2.41 1.73 19.62
C THR A 143 1.84 3.00 20.25
N ASP A 144 2.70 3.85 20.84
CA ASP A 144 2.30 5.12 21.44
C ASP A 144 2.13 6.20 20.37
N ARG A 145 0.87 6.56 20.11
CA ARG A 145 0.51 7.60 19.13
C ARG A 145 1.10 8.97 19.45
N THR A 146 1.26 9.29 20.74
CA THR A 146 1.79 10.59 21.18
C THR A 146 3.27 10.71 20.84
N ILE A 147 4.03 9.62 21.04
CA ILE A 147 5.43 9.56 20.66
C ILE A 147 5.55 9.64 19.15
N LEU A 148 4.76 8.86 18.40
CA LEU A 148 4.77 8.87 16.95
C LEU A 148 4.48 10.26 16.40
N GLU A 149 3.45 10.94 16.92
CA GLU A 149 3.09 12.29 16.52
C GLU A 149 4.24 13.29 16.76
N ARG A 150 4.86 13.22 17.93
CA ARG A 150 5.95 14.12 18.30
C ARG A 150 7.22 13.90 17.45
N GLU A 151 7.51 12.66 17.10
CA GLU A 151 8.76 12.29 16.41
C GLU A 151 8.59 12.18 14.88
N ALA A 152 7.38 12.27 14.36
CA ALA A 152 7.10 12.06 12.93
C ALA A 152 7.94 12.93 12.00
N GLY A 153 8.12 14.23 12.34
CA GLY A 153 8.99 15.14 11.58
C GLY A 153 10.46 14.69 11.56
N ARG A 154 10.97 14.17 12.68
CA ARG A 154 12.32 13.62 12.76
C ARG A 154 12.48 12.39 11.87
N TYR A 155 11.51 11.46 11.89
CA TYR A 155 11.54 10.29 11.03
C TYR A 155 11.48 10.66 9.55
N TYR A 156 10.66 11.64 9.18
CA TYR A 156 10.60 12.16 7.81
C TYR A 156 11.96 12.73 7.36
N THR A 157 12.63 13.49 8.21
CA THR A 157 13.98 14.01 7.94
C THR A 157 15.01 12.89 7.80
N GLN A 158 14.96 11.87 8.67
CA GLN A 158 15.85 10.71 8.62
C GLN A 158 15.72 9.95 7.28
N ILE A 159 14.50 9.79 6.74
CA ILE A 159 14.29 9.23 5.40
C ILE A 159 14.94 10.12 4.34
N THR A 160 14.77 11.44 4.46
CA THR A 160 15.35 12.41 3.54
C THR A 160 16.88 12.33 3.46
N GLU A 161 17.53 12.26 4.62
CA GLU A 161 18.98 12.23 4.73
C GLU A 161 19.57 10.87 4.38
N GLY A 162 18.83 9.79 4.66
CA GLY A 162 19.30 8.42 4.44
C GLY A 162 19.16 7.91 2.99
N VAL A 163 18.48 8.65 2.10
CA VAL A 163 18.21 8.23 0.72
C VAL A 163 18.64 9.30 -0.27
N ALA A 164 19.71 9.02 -1.02
CA ALA A 164 20.32 10.00 -1.93
C ALA A 164 19.51 10.20 -3.24
N ASP A 165 18.86 9.16 -3.75
CA ASP A 165 18.08 9.23 -4.99
C ASP A 165 16.71 9.88 -4.73
N ASP A 166 16.42 10.97 -5.44
CA ASP A 166 15.20 11.77 -5.25
C ASP A 166 13.92 10.97 -5.50
N ARG A 167 13.89 10.09 -6.52
CA ARG A 167 12.70 9.30 -6.83
C ARG A 167 12.44 8.23 -5.78
N GLN A 168 13.49 7.58 -5.30
CA GLN A 168 13.40 6.59 -4.23
C GLN A 168 12.94 7.25 -2.94
N ARG A 169 13.50 8.40 -2.61
CA ARG A 169 13.14 9.18 -1.42
C ARG A 169 11.67 9.60 -1.45
N THR A 170 11.19 10.15 -2.57
CA THR A 170 9.77 10.52 -2.74
C THR A 170 8.83 9.34 -2.51
N ARG A 171 9.15 8.16 -3.08
CA ARG A 171 8.35 6.94 -2.88
C ARG A 171 8.31 6.48 -1.42
N LEU A 172 9.42 6.59 -0.69
CA LEU A 172 9.46 6.24 0.73
C LEU A 172 8.68 7.25 1.59
N HIS A 173 8.74 8.53 1.25
CA HIS A 173 7.91 9.54 1.88
C HIS A 173 6.41 9.29 1.65
N GLU A 174 6.01 8.90 0.44
CA GLU A 174 4.63 8.51 0.14
C GLU A 174 4.18 7.36 1.03
N VAL A 175 4.97 6.29 1.13
CA VAL A 175 4.68 5.15 2.01
C VAL A 175 4.55 5.58 3.47
N PHE A 176 5.50 6.39 3.96
CA PHE A 176 5.50 6.88 5.33
C PHE A 176 4.26 7.73 5.64
N VAL A 177 3.91 8.65 4.74
CA VAL A 177 2.72 9.50 4.86
C VAL A 177 1.44 8.68 4.81
N ASP A 178 1.35 7.68 3.94
CA ASP A 178 0.20 6.78 3.87
C ASP A 178 -0.03 6.02 5.18
N TRP A 179 1.03 5.51 5.79
CA TRP A 179 0.92 4.83 7.07
C TRP A 179 0.58 5.80 8.21
N LEU A 180 1.06 7.04 8.18
CA LEU A 180 0.61 8.07 9.12
C LEU A 180 -0.87 8.39 8.95
N LEU A 181 -1.36 8.51 7.71
CA LEU A 181 -2.79 8.72 7.41
C LEU A 181 -3.65 7.56 7.93
N GLN A 182 -3.22 6.32 7.76
CA GLN A 182 -3.92 5.16 8.31
C GLN A 182 -3.94 5.19 9.85
N ARG A 183 -2.83 5.57 10.46
CA ARG A 183 -2.67 5.63 11.92
C ARG A 183 -3.44 6.80 12.56
N PHE A 184 -3.57 7.91 11.83
CA PHE A 184 -4.24 9.15 12.24
C PHE A 184 -5.36 9.51 11.27
N SER A 185 -6.21 8.52 10.95
CA SER A 185 -7.28 8.66 9.94
C SER A 185 -8.24 9.84 10.21
N GLU A 186 -8.39 10.24 11.48
CA GLU A 186 -9.20 11.37 11.90
C GLU A 186 -8.63 12.74 11.50
N ARG A 187 -7.34 12.83 11.13
CA ARG A 187 -6.66 14.12 10.85
C ARG A 187 -6.67 14.52 9.39
N GLY A 188 -6.79 13.55 8.48
CA GLY A 188 -6.65 13.76 7.04
C GLY A 188 -5.26 14.29 6.64
N MET A 189 -5.06 14.55 5.36
CA MET A 189 -3.76 15.00 4.80
C MET A 189 -3.25 16.28 5.45
N LYS A 190 -4.12 17.30 5.62
CA LYS A 190 -3.72 18.57 6.23
C LYS A 190 -3.22 18.41 7.67
N GLY A 191 -3.80 17.49 8.44
CA GLY A 191 -3.34 17.21 9.79
C GLY A 191 -1.98 16.52 9.81
N ILE A 192 -1.70 15.63 8.85
CA ILE A 192 -0.39 15.01 8.71
C ILE A 192 0.66 16.02 8.26
N GLU A 193 0.35 16.89 7.30
CA GLU A 193 1.26 17.99 6.91
C GLU A 193 1.61 18.88 8.11
N GLN A 194 0.64 19.24 8.94
CA GLN A 194 0.88 20.03 10.14
C GLN A 194 1.74 19.29 11.17
N MET A 195 1.52 17.99 11.33
CA MET A 195 2.31 17.14 12.21
C MET A 195 3.78 17.12 11.77
N LEU A 196 4.05 16.98 10.49
CA LEU A 196 5.41 16.89 9.94
C LEU A 196 6.10 18.26 9.91
N ILE A 197 5.41 19.30 9.47
CA ILE A 197 5.96 20.65 9.30
C ILE A 197 5.93 21.45 10.61
N GLY A 198 4.92 21.25 11.45
CA GLY A 198 4.74 22.02 12.68
C GLY A 198 5.82 21.81 13.74
N GLN A 199 6.55 20.71 13.68
CA GLN A 199 7.63 20.38 14.59
C GLN A 199 9.01 20.89 14.13
N LEU A 200 9.14 21.17 12.84
CA LEU A 200 10.34 21.73 12.22
C LEU A 200 9.93 22.91 11.34
N PRO A 201 9.90 24.14 11.87
CA PRO A 201 9.41 25.32 11.14
C PRO A 201 10.10 25.53 9.78
N ASP A 202 11.39 25.19 9.68
CA ASP A 202 12.18 25.32 8.46
C ASP A 202 11.92 24.20 7.44
N LEU A 203 11.16 23.16 7.81
CA LEU A 203 10.92 22.00 6.94
C LEU A 203 10.22 22.41 5.63
N ARG A 204 9.35 23.42 5.64
CA ARG A 204 8.66 23.94 4.44
C ARG A 204 9.61 24.46 3.36
N GLU A 205 10.75 24.98 3.78
CA GLU A 205 11.75 25.54 2.86
C GLU A 205 12.75 24.46 2.40
N THR A 206 12.80 23.33 3.10
CA THR A 206 13.63 22.18 2.74
C THR A 206 13.10 21.46 1.52
N GLN A 207 13.97 20.71 0.83
CA GLN A 207 13.57 19.84 -0.27
C GLN A 207 12.48 18.83 0.18
N ALA A 208 12.64 18.24 1.37
CA ALA A 208 11.70 17.32 1.97
C ALA A 208 10.31 17.94 2.20
N GLY A 209 10.24 19.18 2.68
CA GLY A 209 8.99 19.90 2.86
C GLY A 209 8.28 20.22 1.54
N LYS A 210 9.03 20.58 0.51
CA LYS A 210 8.48 20.80 -0.83
C LYS A 210 7.94 19.50 -1.44
N GLU A 211 8.63 18.39 -1.26
CA GLU A 211 8.17 17.06 -1.70
C GLU A 211 6.90 16.65 -0.97
N LEU A 212 6.81 16.86 0.35
CA LEU A 212 5.60 16.57 1.12
C LEU A 212 4.38 17.36 0.61
N ILE A 213 4.55 18.65 0.34
CA ILE A 213 3.49 19.51 -0.22
C ILE A 213 3.06 18.98 -1.59
N ALA A 214 4.00 18.63 -2.46
CA ALA A 214 3.72 18.07 -3.79
C ALA A 214 2.97 16.73 -3.71
N ILE A 215 3.36 15.84 -2.77
CA ILE A 215 2.65 14.58 -2.51
C ILE A 215 1.22 14.84 -2.05
N GLY A 216 1.03 15.79 -1.11
CA GLY A 216 -0.29 16.17 -0.62
C GLY A 216 -1.21 16.73 -1.72
N GLU A 217 -0.69 17.57 -2.61
CA GLU A 217 -1.44 18.10 -3.74
C GLU A 217 -1.83 17.02 -4.76
N LEU A 218 -0.91 16.07 -5.04
CA LEU A 218 -1.16 14.95 -5.95
C LEU A 218 -2.26 14.04 -5.41
N LYS A 219 -2.16 13.65 -4.15
CA LYS A 219 -3.16 12.78 -3.48
C LYS A 219 -4.52 13.45 -3.38
N GLY A 220 -4.58 14.71 -2.95
CA GLY A 220 -5.85 15.43 -2.87
C GLY A 220 -6.53 15.60 -4.23
N ARG A 221 -5.75 15.70 -5.33
CA ARG A 221 -6.30 15.74 -6.69
C ARG A 221 -6.82 14.35 -7.13
N GLU A 222 -6.13 13.29 -6.74
CA GLU A 222 -6.49 11.92 -7.10
C GLU A 222 -7.74 11.46 -6.34
N GLU A 223 -7.80 11.72 -5.04
CA GLU A 223 -8.97 11.48 -4.18
C GLU A 223 -10.20 12.26 -4.66
N GLY A 224 -10.06 13.58 -4.91
CA GLY A 224 -11.16 14.39 -5.42
C GLY A 224 -11.64 13.99 -6.83
N ARG A 225 -10.75 13.41 -7.65
CA ARG A 225 -11.13 12.87 -8.96
C ARG A 225 -11.89 11.54 -8.84
N GLU A 226 -11.50 10.71 -7.85
CA GLU A 226 -12.15 9.42 -7.61
C GLU A 226 -13.53 9.61 -6.98
N GLU A 227 -13.63 10.49 -5.97
CA GLU A 227 -14.90 10.90 -5.37
C GLU A 227 -15.87 11.50 -6.41
N GLY A 228 -15.40 12.46 -7.21
CA GLY A 228 -16.24 13.07 -8.25
C GLY A 228 -16.65 12.07 -9.35
N ARG A 229 -15.85 11.03 -9.61
CA ARG A 229 -16.23 9.95 -10.55
C ARG A 229 -17.27 9.02 -9.94
N GLU A 230 -17.17 8.69 -8.65
CA GLU A 230 -18.18 7.88 -7.95
C GLU A 230 -19.50 8.62 -7.83
N GLU A 231 -19.48 9.89 -7.40
CA GLU A 231 -20.68 10.75 -7.34
C GLU A 231 -21.34 10.89 -8.71
N GLY A 232 -20.56 11.15 -9.75
CA GLY A 232 -21.07 11.27 -11.12
C GLY A 232 -21.66 9.95 -11.65
N ARG A 233 -21.11 8.80 -11.27
CA ARG A 233 -21.66 7.48 -11.62
C ARG A 233 -23.01 7.25 -10.89
N GLU A 234 -23.06 7.51 -9.59
CA GLU A 234 -24.27 7.35 -8.79
C GLU A 234 -25.39 8.27 -9.28
N GLN A 235 -25.07 9.54 -9.53
CA GLN A 235 -26.02 10.50 -10.11
C GLN A 235 -26.53 10.05 -11.48
N GLY A 236 -25.63 9.57 -12.35
CA GLY A 236 -25.98 9.04 -13.67
C GLY A 236 -26.92 7.83 -13.62
N GLU A 237 -26.69 6.91 -12.68
CA GLU A 237 -27.55 5.74 -12.44
C GLU A 237 -28.95 6.17 -11.98
N LEU A 238 -29.05 7.12 -11.03
CA LEU A 238 -30.33 7.64 -10.57
C LEU A 238 -31.11 8.37 -11.68
N ILE A 239 -30.44 9.20 -12.48
CA ILE A 239 -31.05 9.87 -13.64
C ILE A 239 -31.60 8.83 -14.63
N GLY A 240 -30.84 7.77 -14.93
CA GLY A 240 -31.27 6.69 -15.78
C GLY A 240 -32.53 6.01 -15.26
N GLN A 241 -32.60 5.68 -13.98
CA GLN A 241 -33.76 5.05 -13.34
C GLN A 241 -34.99 5.97 -13.34
N VAL A 242 -34.82 7.26 -13.03
CA VAL A 242 -35.92 8.25 -13.08
C VAL A 242 -36.51 8.35 -14.47
N ARG A 243 -35.67 8.38 -15.53
CA ARG A 243 -36.15 8.43 -16.92
C ARG A 243 -36.94 7.18 -17.31
N VAL A 244 -36.43 6.02 -17.02
CA VAL A 244 -37.08 4.74 -17.33
C VAL A 244 -38.44 4.64 -16.63
N LEU A 245 -38.52 4.97 -15.35
CA LEU A 245 -39.77 4.92 -14.61
C LEU A 245 -40.76 5.98 -15.08
N SER A 246 -40.33 7.18 -15.42
CA SER A 246 -41.21 8.21 -16.01
C SER A 246 -41.78 7.77 -17.33
N GLU A 247 -40.99 7.09 -18.17
CA GLU A 247 -41.46 6.52 -19.46
C GLU A 247 -42.51 5.42 -19.25
N ILE A 248 -42.25 4.48 -18.35
CA ILE A 248 -43.18 3.38 -18.01
C ILE A 248 -44.53 3.93 -17.49
N LEU A 249 -44.48 4.99 -16.71
CA LEU A 249 -45.64 5.65 -16.15
C LEU A 249 -46.38 6.57 -17.15
N GLY A 250 -45.77 6.83 -18.32
CA GLY A 250 -46.33 7.71 -19.34
C GLY A 250 -46.33 9.19 -18.92
N LEU A 251 -45.37 9.56 -18.04
CA LEU A 251 -45.18 10.94 -17.59
C LEU A 251 -44.29 11.69 -18.58
N GLU A 252 -44.47 13.03 -18.63
CA GLU A 252 -43.62 13.89 -19.43
C GLU A 252 -42.14 13.74 -18.94
N GLN A 253 -41.26 13.49 -19.87
CA GLN A 253 -39.86 13.27 -19.52
C GLN A 253 -39.19 14.59 -19.11
N PRO A 254 -38.56 14.66 -17.91
CA PRO A 254 -37.83 15.86 -17.50
C PRO A 254 -36.65 16.13 -18.47
N GLU A 255 -36.39 17.38 -18.76
CA GLU A 255 -35.24 17.77 -19.59
C GLU A 255 -33.97 17.24 -18.95
N GLY A 256 -33.08 16.68 -19.78
CA GLY A 256 -31.84 16.03 -19.28
C GLY A 256 -30.93 16.96 -18.48
N GLN A 257 -30.97 18.24 -18.81
CA GLN A 257 -30.20 19.27 -18.12
C GLN A 257 -30.73 19.54 -16.71
N LEU A 258 -32.06 19.52 -16.54
CA LEU A 258 -32.70 19.69 -15.23
C LEU A 258 -32.35 18.55 -14.26
N LEU A 259 -32.32 17.31 -14.75
CA LEU A 259 -31.95 16.15 -13.94
C LEU A 259 -30.48 16.16 -13.56
N ALA A 260 -29.60 16.66 -14.41
CA ALA A 260 -28.17 16.77 -14.16
C ALA A 260 -27.82 17.82 -13.10
N GLU A 261 -28.71 18.80 -12.88
CA GLU A 261 -28.55 19.86 -11.86
C GLU A 261 -29.12 19.44 -10.50
N MET A 262 -29.86 18.31 -10.43
CA MET A 262 -30.44 17.82 -9.16
C MET A 262 -29.39 17.08 -8.31
N SER A 263 -29.47 17.28 -7.01
CA SER A 263 -28.66 16.53 -6.05
C SER A 263 -29.07 15.04 -6.02
N ILE A 264 -28.15 14.18 -5.61
CA ILE A 264 -28.37 12.73 -5.40
C ILE A 264 -29.60 12.51 -4.50
N GLU A 265 -29.75 13.29 -3.42
CA GLU A 265 -30.88 13.21 -2.50
C GLU A 265 -32.21 13.53 -3.21
N THR A 266 -32.23 14.56 -4.05
CA THR A 266 -33.44 14.97 -4.79
C THR A 266 -33.81 13.91 -5.84
N LEU A 267 -32.83 13.34 -6.54
CA LEU A 267 -33.04 12.26 -7.49
C LEU A 267 -33.55 10.98 -6.81
N SER A 268 -33.00 10.64 -5.66
CA SER A 268 -33.41 9.46 -4.86
C SER A 268 -34.85 9.63 -4.34
N SER A 269 -35.23 10.82 -3.87
CA SER A 269 -36.59 11.12 -3.45
C SER A 269 -37.56 11.02 -4.62
N ARG A 270 -37.21 11.56 -5.77
CA ARG A 270 -38.02 11.48 -6.99
C ARG A 270 -38.19 10.05 -7.47
N LEU A 271 -37.12 9.25 -7.39
CA LEU A 271 -37.16 7.83 -7.74
C LEU A 271 -38.11 7.05 -6.81
N ALA A 272 -38.11 7.34 -5.52
CA ALA A 272 -39.03 6.74 -4.55
C ALA A 272 -40.50 7.05 -4.87
N GLU A 273 -40.82 8.31 -5.18
CA GLU A 273 -42.18 8.70 -5.61
C GLU A 273 -42.64 7.95 -6.86
N LEU A 274 -41.78 7.83 -7.86
CA LEU A 274 -42.13 7.13 -9.12
C LEU A 274 -42.33 5.61 -8.88
N ARG A 275 -41.56 5.01 -7.98
CA ARG A 275 -41.75 3.60 -7.59
C ARG A 275 -43.09 3.39 -6.88
N GLU A 276 -43.49 4.29 -5.99
CA GLU A 276 -44.75 4.23 -5.28
C GLU A 276 -45.96 4.35 -6.28
N GLN A 277 -45.87 5.25 -7.24
CA GLN A 277 -46.83 5.40 -8.30
C GLN A 277 -46.97 4.16 -9.19
N LEU A 278 -45.86 3.47 -9.45
CA LEU A 278 -45.86 2.22 -10.20
C LEU A 278 -46.55 1.07 -9.44
N HIS A 279 -46.35 1.01 -8.09
CA HIS A 279 -46.97 -0.01 -7.24
C HIS A 279 -48.48 0.22 -7.00
N SER A 280 -48.97 1.44 -7.18
CA SER A 280 -50.37 1.81 -6.98
C SER A 280 -51.23 1.67 -8.23
N ARG A 281 -50.67 1.24 -9.35
CA ARG A 281 -51.37 0.90 -10.60
C ARG A 281 -51.59 -0.61 -10.70
#